data_b3d915dbf6c04bc7ae7788e2157ce52e
#
_entry.id   b3d915dbf6c04bc7ae7788e2157ce52e
#
_cell.length_a   1.000
_cell.length_b   1.000
_cell.length_c   1.000
_cell.angle_alpha   90.00
_cell.angle_beta   90.00
_cell.angle_gamma   90.00
#
_symmetry.space_group_name_H-M   'P 1'
#
loop_
_entity.id
_entity.type
_entity.pdbx_description
1 polymer ?
#
loop_
_entity_poly.entity_id
_entity_poly.type
_entity_poly.pdbx_seq_one_letter_code
_entity_poly.pdbx_strand_id
1 'polypeptide(L)'
;MIGRTNAGFGGGGGGLRIVSGLTEPAKPKENMIWVKSDKAGKKYVFAEAAPEAPAEGLIWFRATEYLGIIARTDVYTGGAWVAADTYMYLGGKWVQIAFAWNGELFDNGNQYTPVTGGWVGNNQTEIGTTLTLKVANSRPIVSTQKAINLTGFTKLHCIADRAFGKFGVTGIKNLTANEPNWVASAGIGTSDTVLDISAIELGYIQCFAVASWGVTINVTKVWLT
;
A
#
# COMPACT_ATOMS: atom_id res chain seq x y z
N MET A 1 14.29 18.82 13.93
CA MET A 1 13.26 17.78 13.75
C MET A 1 12.54 17.63 15.08
N ILE A 2 11.31 18.15 15.24
CA ILE A 2 10.61 18.19 16.53
C ILE A 2 9.56 17.10 16.47
N GLY A 3 9.91 15.91 17.00
CA GLY A 3 8.93 14.88 17.30
C GLY A 3 7.96 15.40 18.36
N ARG A 4 6.71 15.62 18.02
CA ARG A 4 5.68 15.96 19.01
C ARG A 4 5.24 14.70 19.72
N THR A 5 5.92 14.37 20.81
CA THR A 5 5.41 13.43 21.80
C THR A 5 4.31 14.13 22.58
N ASN A 6 3.15 13.52 22.60
CA ASN A 6 2.01 13.71 23.52
C ASN A 6 2.04 14.99 24.39
N ALA A 7 1.92 16.16 23.80
CA ALA A 7 1.54 17.36 24.54
C ALA A 7 0.03 17.30 24.72
N GLY A 8 -0.41 17.16 25.97
CA GLY A 8 -1.82 17.12 26.31
C GLY A 8 -2.53 18.36 25.77
N PHE A 9 -3.43 18.17 24.84
CA PHE A 9 -4.41 19.19 24.44
C PHE A 9 -5.48 19.26 25.51
N GLY A 10 -5.19 20.04 26.55
CA GLY A 10 -6.20 20.55 27.46
C GLY A 10 -6.82 21.79 26.83
N GLY A 11 -8.09 21.70 26.48
CA GLY A 11 -8.87 22.86 26.00
C GLY A 11 -10.07 22.40 25.18
N GLY A 12 -11.22 22.46 25.77
CA GLY A 12 -12.61 22.33 25.30
C GLY A 12 -12.89 21.86 23.87
N GLY A 13 -13.52 20.71 23.71
CA GLY A 13 -14.21 20.29 22.48
C GLY A 13 -13.42 19.34 21.60
N GLY A 14 -13.61 18.02 21.77
CA GLY A 14 -13.38 17.05 20.69
C GLY A 14 -11.91 16.68 20.38
N GLY A 15 -11.04 16.51 21.38
CA GLY A 15 -9.68 16.02 21.18
C GLY A 15 -9.65 14.62 20.53
N LEU A 16 -8.68 14.39 19.65
CA LEU A 16 -8.48 13.07 19.03
C LEU A 16 -8.39 11.99 20.10
N ARG A 17 -9.24 10.99 19.99
CA ARG A 17 -9.22 9.84 20.88
C ARG A 17 -8.73 8.63 20.15
N ILE A 18 -7.57 8.13 20.55
CA ILE A 18 -7.00 6.87 20.03
C ILE A 18 -7.27 5.77 21.03
N VAL A 19 -7.79 4.66 20.54
CA VAL A 19 -8.02 3.44 21.30
C VAL A 19 -7.39 2.25 20.57
N SER A 20 -7.01 1.23 21.30
CA SER A 20 -6.44 0.00 20.75
C SER A 20 -7.17 -1.22 21.29
N GLY A 21 -7.13 -2.31 20.54
CA GLY A 21 -7.73 -3.58 20.90
C GLY A 21 -8.15 -4.38 19.67
N LEU A 22 -8.36 -5.69 19.82
CA LEU A 22 -8.80 -6.56 18.72
C LEU A 22 -10.29 -6.42 18.42
N THR A 23 -11.08 -5.96 19.40
CA THR A 23 -12.54 -5.79 19.29
C THR A 23 -12.88 -4.32 19.05
N GLU A 24 -13.84 -4.11 18.17
CA GLU A 24 -14.39 -2.79 17.87
C GLU A 24 -14.90 -2.10 19.16
N PRO A 25 -14.55 -0.81 19.39
CA PRO A 25 -15.04 -0.06 20.54
C PRO A 25 -16.57 0.03 20.58
N ALA A 26 -17.18 -0.37 21.71
CA ALA A 26 -18.64 -0.42 21.86
C ALA A 26 -19.33 0.95 21.87
N LYS A 27 -18.60 2.03 22.15
CA LYS A 27 -19.14 3.41 22.21
C LYS A 27 -18.23 4.34 21.39
N PRO A 28 -18.25 4.23 20.06
CA PRO A 28 -17.43 5.08 19.23
C PRO A 28 -17.94 6.54 19.27
N LYS A 29 -17.00 7.46 19.04
CA LYS A 29 -17.29 8.89 18.89
C LYS A 29 -16.72 9.39 17.59
N GLU A 30 -17.29 10.42 17.01
CA GLU A 30 -16.79 11.03 15.78
C GLU A 30 -15.30 11.40 15.92
N ASN A 31 -14.52 11.11 14.89
CA ASN A 31 -13.06 11.25 14.82
C ASN A 31 -12.27 10.37 15.83
N MET A 32 -12.88 9.34 16.42
CA MET A 32 -12.12 8.35 17.19
C MET A 32 -11.29 7.49 16.24
N ILE A 33 -10.03 7.26 16.59
CA ILE A 33 -9.14 6.31 15.89
C ILE A 33 -9.09 5.01 16.68
N TRP A 34 -9.31 3.90 16.01
CA TRP A 34 -9.14 2.56 16.54
C TRP A 34 -8.01 1.83 15.82
N VAL A 35 -6.96 1.49 16.56
CA VAL A 35 -5.85 0.64 16.10
C VAL A 35 -6.15 -0.80 16.49
N LYS A 36 -6.37 -1.66 15.50
CA LYS A 36 -6.71 -3.07 15.73
C LYS A 36 -5.45 -3.86 16.10
N SER A 37 -5.04 -3.77 17.36
CA SER A 37 -3.89 -4.47 17.89
C SER A 37 -4.04 -4.66 19.40
N ASP A 38 -3.74 -5.85 19.90
CA ASP A 38 -3.66 -6.16 21.34
C ASP A 38 -2.29 -5.75 21.92
N LYS A 39 -1.32 -5.42 21.09
CA LYS A 39 0.03 -4.99 21.48
C LYS A 39 0.18 -3.47 21.57
N ALA A 40 -0.74 -2.71 20.99
CA ALA A 40 -0.67 -1.26 21.00
C ALA A 40 -0.92 -0.70 22.40
N GLY A 41 0.02 0.11 22.88
CA GLY A 41 -0.08 0.87 24.13
C GLY A 41 -0.88 2.17 23.95
N LYS A 42 -0.73 3.09 24.94
CA LYS A 42 -1.41 4.40 24.92
C LYS A 42 -0.59 5.52 24.27
N LYS A 43 0.69 5.26 23.98
CA LYS A 43 1.58 6.25 23.39
C LYS A 43 1.58 6.13 21.88
N TYR A 44 1.59 7.26 21.20
CA TYR A 44 1.61 7.32 19.74
C TYR A 44 2.47 8.48 19.25
N VAL A 45 2.90 8.40 18.00
CA VAL A 45 3.64 9.46 17.30
C VAL A 45 3.17 9.53 15.85
N PHE A 46 3.10 10.75 15.32
CA PHE A 46 2.96 11.02 13.89
C PHE A 46 4.32 11.47 13.36
N ALA A 47 4.88 10.73 12.41
CA ALA A 47 6.17 11.04 11.81
C ALA A 47 6.32 10.32 10.46
N GLU A 48 7.07 10.90 9.53
CA GLU A 48 7.44 10.26 8.27
C GLU A 48 8.45 9.13 8.49
N ALA A 49 9.45 9.38 9.34
CA ALA A 49 10.49 8.42 9.67
C ALA A 49 10.17 7.65 10.96
N ALA A 50 10.66 6.42 11.05
CA ALA A 50 10.52 5.61 12.25
C ALA A 50 11.19 6.29 13.46
N PRO A 51 10.55 6.26 14.65
CA PRO A 51 11.19 6.69 15.89
C PRO A 51 12.48 5.92 16.16
N GLU A 52 13.56 6.63 16.51
CA GLU A 52 14.90 6.04 16.73
C GLU A 52 14.95 5.12 17.96
N ALA A 53 14.17 5.42 19.01
CA ALA A 53 14.14 4.65 20.25
C ALA A 53 12.69 4.34 20.66
N PRO A 54 12.00 3.42 19.97
CA PRO A 54 10.62 3.10 20.28
C PRO A 54 10.51 2.28 21.57
N ALA A 55 9.50 2.58 22.38
CA ALA A 55 9.12 1.75 23.52
C ALA A 55 8.10 0.70 23.10
N GLU A 56 8.06 -0.42 23.82
CA GLU A 56 7.04 -1.47 23.59
C GLU A 56 5.62 -0.89 23.62
N GLY A 57 4.82 -1.26 22.62
CA GLY A 57 3.46 -0.76 22.46
C GLY A 57 3.35 0.64 21.85
N LEU A 58 4.44 1.31 21.47
CA LEU A 58 4.36 2.61 20.79
C LEU A 58 3.65 2.45 19.45
N ILE A 59 2.66 3.31 19.21
CA ILE A 59 1.95 3.37 17.91
C ILE A 59 2.62 4.44 17.06
N TRP A 60 3.04 4.06 15.87
CA TRP A 60 3.58 4.99 14.88
C TRP A 60 2.61 5.15 13.70
N PHE A 61 2.05 6.34 13.57
CA PHE A 61 1.30 6.73 12.39
C PHE A 61 2.27 7.37 11.38
N ARG A 62 2.45 6.73 10.25
CA ARG A 62 3.29 7.25 9.15
C ARG A 62 2.53 8.37 8.43
N ALA A 63 2.68 9.58 8.90
CA ALA A 63 2.05 10.76 8.35
C ALA A 63 2.90 12.01 8.65
N THR A 64 2.87 12.98 7.75
CA THR A 64 3.56 14.28 7.90
C THR A 64 2.86 15.18 8.90
N GLU A 65 1.53 15.05 9.00
CA GLU A 65 0.68 15.90 9.82
C GLU A 65 -0.41 15.10 10.54
N TYR A 66 -0.89 15.66 11.65
CA TYR A 66 -1.93 15.08 12.51
C TYR A 66 -3.27 14.76 11.80
N LEU A 67 -3.61 15.46 10.72
CA LEU A 67 -4.78 15.20 9.87
C LEU A 67 -4.38 14.83 8.43
N GLY A 68 -3.09 14.55 8.20
CA GLY A 68 -2.60 14.03 6.93
C GLY A 68 -3.13 12.62 6.65
N ILE A 69 -2.95 12.18 5.43
CA ILE A 69 -3.26 10.80 5.05
C ILE A 69 -2.30 9.88 5.82
N ILE A 70 -2.86 9.07 6.72
CA ILE A 70 -2.08 8.02 7.39
C ILE A 70 -1.81 6.94 6.35
N ALA A 71 -0.58 6.90 5.85
CA ALA A 71 -0.18 5.92 4.84
C ALA A 71 -0.12 4.51 5.44
N ARG A 72 0.33 4.41 6.69
CA ARG A 72 0.48 3.15 7.41
C ARG A 72 0.47 3.42 8.92
N THR A 73 0.02 2.45 9.70
CA THR A 73 0.15 2.44 11.16
C THR A 73 0.97 1.22 11.56
N ASP A 74 1.95 1.42 12.42
CA ASP A 74 2.77 0.36 12.99
C ASP A 74 2.74 0.42 14.51
N VAL A 75 2.85 -0.75 15.14
CA VAL A 75 3.00 -0.92 16.59
C VAL A 75 4.36 -1.56 16.86
N TYR A 76 5.15 -0.97 17.74
CA TYR A 76 6.42 -1.57 18.16
C TYR A 76 6.18 -2.69 19.15
N THR A 77 6.57 -3.91 18.80
CA THR A 77 6.41 -5.07 19.67
C THR A 77 7.46 -6.15 19.35
N GLY A 78 7.99 -6.78 20.38
CA GLY A 78 9.00 -7.83 20.23
C GLY A 78 10.28 -7.38 19.52
N GLY A 79 10.67 -6.11 19.64
CA GLY A 79 11.85 -5.56 19.00
C GLY A 79 11.66 -5.12 17.54
N ALA A 80 10.44 -5.17 17.01
CA ALA A 80 10.14 -4.84 15.61
C ALA A 80 8.87 -3.97 15.47
N TRP A 81 8.77 -3.26 14.34
CA TRP A 81 7.56 -2.57 13.93
C TRP A 81 6.62 -3.53 13.20
N VAL A 82 5.41 -3.69 13.70
CA VAL A 82 4.37 -4.57 13.15
C VAL A 82 3.19 -3.72 12.67
N ALA A 83 2.82 -3.88 11.42
CA ALA A 83 1.71 -3.15 10.82
C ALA A 83 0.36 -3.49 11.49
N ALA A 84 -0.51 -2.50 11.65
CA ALA A 84 -1.81 -2.64 12.26
C ALA A 84 -2.91 -1.98 11.41
N ASP A 85 -4.05 -2.65 11.29
CA ASP A 85 -5.25 -2.06 10.73
C ASP A 85 -5.71 -0.89 11.60
N THR A 86 -6.04 0.22 10.97
CA THR A 86 -6.47 1.41 11.67
C THR A 86 -7.74 1.96 11.07
N TYR A 87 -8.68 2.31 11.90
CA TYR A 87 -10.00 2.77 11.54
C TYR A 87 -10.26 4.13 12.17
N MET A 88 -11.02 4.99 11.48
CA MET A 88 -11.56 6.24 12.02
C MET A 88 -13.08 6.18 12.00
N TYR A 89 -13.72 6.61 13.08
CA TYR A 89 -15.18 6.68 13.15
C TYR A 89 -15.66 7.98 12.50
N LEU A 90 -16.33 7.85 11.36
CA LEU A 90 -16.79 8.95 10.54
C LEU A 90 -18.22 8.70 10.07
N GLY A 91 -19.11 9.66 10.26
CA GLY A 91 -20.48 9.59 9.78
C GLY A 91 -21.25 8.37 10.30
N GLY A 92 -21.08 8.01 11.57
CA GLY A 92 -21.80 6.91 12.19
C GLY A 92 -21.24 5.50 11.93
N LYS A 93 -20.07 5.38 11.28
CA LYS A 93 -19.44 4.10 10.95
C LYS A 93 -17.92 4.13 11.06
N TRP A 94 -17.30 2.95 11.24
CA TRP A 94 -15.86 2.81 11.17
C TRP A 94 -15.40 2.76 9.70
N VAL A 95 -14.50 3.64 9.34
CA VAL A 95 -13.84 3.69 8.03
C VAL A 95 -12.39 3.31 8.20
N GLN A 96 -11.93 2.30 7.49
CA GLN A 96 -10.53 1.89 7.52
C GLN A 96 -9.66 2.97 6.85
N ILE A 97 -8.67 3.49 7.58
CA ILE A 97 -7.78 4.57 7.14
C ILE A 97 -6.34 4.12 6.95
N ALA A 98 -5.94 3.01 7.59
CA ALA A 98 -4.66 2.35 7.33
C ALA A 98 -4.83 0.83 7.45
N PHE A 99 -4.13 0.11 6.60
CA PHE A 99 -4.17 -1.35 6.52
C PHE A 99 -2.94 -1.95 7.18
N ALA A 100 -3.11 -3.11 7.82
CA ALA A 100 -2.00 -3.98 8.24
C ALA A 100 -1.39 -4.64 7.00
N TRP A 101 -0.66 -3.85 6.23
CA TRP A 101 -0.17 -4.25 4.93
C TRP A 101 1.37 -4.17 4.90
N ASN A 102 1.98 -5.24 4.43
CA ASN A 102 3.44 -5.41 4.34
C ASN A 102 4.03 -4.96 2.99
N GLY A 103 3.24 -4.31 2.15
CA GLY A 103 3.66 -3.91 0.80
C GLY A 103 3.30 -4.93 -0.30
N GLU A 104 2.87 -6.14 0.01
CA GLU A 104 2.49 -7.13 -1.01
C GLU A 104 1.25 -6.68 -1.79
N LEU A 105 1.35 -6.68 -3.11
CA LEU A 105 0.26 -6.36 -4.04
C LEU A 105 -0.28 -7.60 -4.72
N PHE A 106 0.62 -8.53 -5.03
CA PHE A 106 0.33 -9.82 -5.66
C PHE A 106 1.42 -10.81 -5.30
N ASP A 107 1.05 -12.03 -4.90
CA ASP A 107 1.98 -13.13 -4.66
C ASP A 107 1.31 -14.48 -4.97
N ASN A 108 1.73 -15.11 -6.09
CA ASN A 108 1.27 -16.43 -6.51
C ASN A 108 -0.26 -16.63 -6.44
N GLY A 109 -1.03 -15.66 -6.95
CA GLY A 109 -2.49 -15.65 -6.94
C GLY A 109 -3.13 -14.94 -5.76
N ASN A 110 -2.39 -14.69 -4.70
CA ASN A 110 -2.88 -13.88 -3.59
C ASN A 110 -2.86 -12.40 -3.99
N GLN A 111 -4.03 -11.78 -4.04
CA GLN A 111 -4.20 -10.37 -4.36
C GLN A 111 -4.54 -9.60 -3.10
N TYR A 112 -3.80 -8.53 -2.79
CA TYR A 112 -4.15 -7.68 -1.66
C TYR A 112 -5.23 -6.67 -2.06
N THR A 113 -6.44 -7.15 -2.18
CA THR A 113 -7.60 -6.40 -2.70
C THR A 113 -8.02 -5.18 -1.87
N PRO A 114 -7.84 -5.12 -0.53
CA PRO A 114 -8.13 -3.92 0.23
C PRO A 114 -7.41 -2.68 -0.31
N VAL A 115 -6.15 -2.83 -0.73
CA VAL A 115 -5.32 -1.74 -1.29
C VAL A 115 -5.46 -1.64 -2.79
N THR A 116 -5.28 -2.74 -3.51
CA THR A 116 -5.28 -2.74 -4.99
C THR A 116 -6.68 -2.61 -5.60
N GLY A 117 -7.72 -2.93 -4.84
CA GLY A 117 -9.07 -3.15 -5.38
C GLY A 117 -9.20 -4.44 -6.22
N GLY A 118 -8.13 -5.22 -6.28
CA GLY A 118 -7.90 -6.32 -7.20
C GLY A 118 -7.09 -5.89 -8.42
N TRP A 119 -6.78 -6.85 -9.27
CA TRP A 119 -6.12 -6.63 -10.54
C TRP A 119 -7.12 -6.74 -11.68
N VAL A 120 -6.91 -5.98 -12.74
CA VAL A 120 -7.72 -6.01 -13.96
C VAL A 120 -6.81 -5.88 -15.16
N GLY A 121 -7.17 -6.55 -16.23
CA GLY A 121 -6.40 -6.51 -17.46
C GLY A 121 -7.26 -6.34 -18.70
N ASN A 122 -6.63 -6.14 -19.84
CA ASN A 122 -7.31 -6.19 -21.12
C ASN A 122 -7.54 -7.64 -21.57
N ASN A 123 -8.16 -7.84 -22.73
CA ASN A 123 -8.51 -9.17 -23.28
C ASN A 123 -7.32 -10.09 -23.61
N GLN A 124 -6.09 -9.61 -23.47
CA GLN A 124 -4.85 -10.39 -23.66
C GLN A 124 -4.20 -10.80 -22.33
N THR A 125 -4.96 -10.74 -21.25
CA THR A 125 -4.43 -11.04 -19.90
C THR A 125 -5.31 -12.04 -19.17
N GLU A 126 -4.71 -12.79 -18.26
CA GLU A 126 -5.42 -13.64 -17.31
C GLU A 126 -4.89 -13.32 -15.89
N ILE A 127 -5.81 -13.31 -14.93
CA ILE A 127 -5.51 -13.06 -13.52
C ILE A 127 -5.91 -14.32 -12.74
N GLY A 128 -4.91 -15.06 -12.30
CA GLY A 128 -5.06 -16.31 -11.59
C GLY A 128 -3.93 -16.48 -10.58
N THR A 129 -3.26 -17.61 -10.61
CA THR A 129 -2.03 -17.86 -9.83
C THR A 129 -0.87 -16.96 -10.28
N THR A 130 -0.98 -16.36 -11.45
CA THR A 130 -0.06 -15.37 -12.00
C THR A 130 -0.85 -14.23 -12.64
N LEU A 131 -0.22 -13.05 -12.79
CA LEU A 131 -0.71 -12.03 -13.72
C LEU A 131 -0.12 -12.40 -15.09
N THR A 132 -0.91 -13.04 -15.92
CA THR A 132 -0.46 -13.57 -17.22
C THR A 132 -0.71 -12.54 -18.31
N LEU A 133 0.35 -12.18 -19.05
CA LEU A 133 0.33 -11.29 -20.20
C LEU A 133 0.59 -12.11 -21.47
N LYS A 134 -0.44 -12.29 -22.30
CA LYS A 134 -0.38 -13.06 -23.55
C LYS A 134 -0.16 -12.12 -24.73
N VAL A 135 1.04 -12.10 -25.26
CA VAL A 135 1.37 -11.25 -26.42
C VAL A 135 0.98 -11.98 -27.71
N ALA A 136 -0.20 -11.67 -28.22
CA ALA A 136 -0.68 -12.20 -29.48
C ALA A 136 -0.78 -11.08 -30.56
N ASN A 137 -1.92 -10.42 -30.64
CA ASN A 137 -2.20 -9.38 -31.64
C ASN A 137 -2.23 -7.97 -31.06
N SER A 138 -2.14 -7.84 -29.77
CA SER A 138 -2.17 -6.58 -29.05
C SER A 138 -1.23 -6.62 -27.83
N ARG A 139 -1.04 -5.48 -27.22
CA ARG A 139 -0.15 -5.33 -26.07
C ARG A 139 -0.94 -5.62 -24.80
N PRO A 140 -0.64 -6.71 -24.07
CA PRO A 140 -1.30 -7.01 -22.81
C PRO A 140 -0.91 -6.02 -21.73
N ILE A 141 -1.91 -5.62 -20.94
CA ILE A 141 -1.74 -4.72 -19.81
C ILE A 141 -2.56 -5.26 -18.63
N VAL A 142 -1.96 -5.38 -17.47
CA VAL A 142 -2.66 -5.55 -16.20
C VAL A 142 -2.41 -4.35 -15.30
N SER A 143 -3.39 -3.98 -14.50
CA SER A 143 -3.36 -2.82 -13.60
C SER A 143 -4.08 -3.14 -12.30
N THR A 144 -3.65 -2.51 -11.22
CA THR A 144 -4.48 -2.42 -10.01
C THR A 144 -5.77 -1.65 -10.33
N GLN A 145 -6.89 -2.04 -9.72
CA GLN A 145 -8.17 -1.37 -9.95
C GLN A 145 -8.24 0.00 -9.28
N LYS A 146 -7.55 0.16 -8.14
CA LYS A 146 -7.44 1.43 -7.42
C LYS A 146 -6.05 2.02 -7.57
N ALA A 147 -5.95 3.33 -7.51
CA ALA A 147 -4.69 4.00 -7.24
C ALA A 147 -4.26 3.66 -5.81
N ILE A 148 -2.97 3.41 -5.63
CA ILE A 148 -2.36 3.02 -4.36
C ILE A 148 -1.65 4.24 -3.80
N ASN A 149 -1.85 4.50 -2.52
CA ASN A 149 -1.01 5.44 -1.79
C ASN A 149 0.38 4.81 -1.60
N LEU A 150 1.38 5.41 -2.20
CA LEU A 150 2.77 4.95 -2.21
C LEU A 150 3.65 5.68 -1.19
N THR A 151 3.08 6.63 -0.45
CA THR A 151 3.81 7.39 0.57
C THR A 151 4.42 6.44 1.61
N GLY A 152 5.71 6.58 1.85
CA GLY A 152 6.45 5.76 2.80
C GLY A 152 7.05 4.48 2.19
N PHE A 153 6.76 4.18 0.93
CA PHE A 153 7.48 3.16 0.16
C PHE A 153 8.53 3.83 -0.73
N THR A 154 9.65 3.17 -0.91
CA THR A 154 10.75 3.69 -1.73
C THR A 154 10.97 2.87 -2.99
N LYS A 155 10.51 1.62 -2.99
CA LYS A 155 10.76 0.69 -4.09
C LYS A 155 9.52 -0.11 -4.46
N LEU A 156 9.35 -0.33 -5.74
CA LEU A 156 8.41 -1.29 -6.33
C LEU A 156 9.20 -2.44 -6.94
N HIS A 157 8.83 -3.65 -6.59
CA HIS A 157 9.47 -4.89 -6.99
C HIS A 157 8.57 -5.72 -7.88
N CYS A 158 9.17 -6.47 -8.81
CA CYS A 158 8.46 -7.37 -9.70
C CYS A 158 9.31 -8.61 -10.02
N ILE A 159 8.68 -9.79 -10.00
CA ILE A 159 9.27 -11.05 -10.46
C ILE A 159 8.33 -11.69 -11.47
N ALA A 160 8.90 -12.20 -12.57
CA ALA A 160 8.18 -12.97 -13.58
C ALA A 160 9.01 -14.18 -14.05
N ASP A 161 8.38 -15.06 -14.85
CA ASP A 161 9.04 -16.21 -15.46
C ASP A 161 9.95 -15.84 -16.64
N ARG A 162 9.83 -14.62 -17.17
CA ARG A 162 10.59 -14.11 -18.32
C ARG A 162 10.95 -12.64 -18.19
N ALA A 163 12.14 -12.30 -18.67
CA ALA A 163 12.62 -10.92 -18.78
C ALA A 163 12.06 -10.26 -20.05
N PHE A 164 10.81 -9.84 -20.04
CA PHE A 164 10.16 -9.20 -21.17
C PHE A 164 9.02 -8.27 -20.72
N GLY A 165 8.97 -7.04 -21.27
CA GLY A 165 7.97 -6.05 -20.91
C GLY A 165 8.45 -5.06 -19.87
N LYS A 166 7.50 -4.30 -19.32
CA LYS A 166 7.73 -3.26 -18.30
C LYS A 166 6.74 -3.39 -17.16
N PHE A 167 7.14 -2.97 -15.99
CA PHE A 167 6.26 -2.72 -14.86
C PHE A 167 6.54 -1.32 -14.29
N GLY A 168 5.58 -0.76 -13.58
CA GLY A 168 5.79 0.56 -12.98
C GLY A 168 4.53 1.23 -12.49
N VAL A 169 4.62 2.53 -12.29
CA VAL A 169 3.57 3.40 -11.77
C VAL A 169 3.05 4.32 -12.87
N THR A 170 1.73 4.46 -12.94
CA THR A 170 1.06 5.41 -13.83
C THR A 170 0.10 6.29 -13.04
N GLY A 171 -0.08 7.54 -13.48
CA GLY A 171 -1.04 8.46 -12.86
C GLY A 171 -2.51 8.13 -13.16
N ILE A 172 -2.77 7.39 -14.22
CA ILE A 172 -4.10 6.95 -14.64
C ILE A 172 -4.10 5.46 -14.98
N LYS A 173 -5.21 4.78 -14.68
CA LYS A 173 -5.43 3.40 -15.11
C LYS A 173 -5.67 3.39 -16.62
N ASN A 174 -4.78 2.76 -17.36
CA ASN A 174 -4.90 2.57 -18.80
C ASN A 174 -4.87 1.07 -19.13
N LEU A 175 -5.92 0.56 -19.77
CA LEU A 175 -6.04 -0.81 -20.24
C LEU A 175 -6.16 -0.88 -21.76
N THR A 176 -5.89 0.22 -22.46
CA THR A 176 -5.82 0.24 -23.93
C THR A 176 -4.54 -0.44 -24.41
N ALA A 177 -4.52 -0.92 -25.64
CA ALA A 177 -3.36 -1.62 -26.20
C ALA A 177 -2.15 -0.70 -26.52
N ASN A 178 -2.13 0.51 -26.01
CA ASN A 178 -1.01 1.44 -26.12
C ASN A 178 -0.13 1.38 -24.87
N GLU A 179 1.13 1.71 -25.03
CA GLU A 179 2.04 1.80 -23.89
C GLU A 179 1.51 2.80 -22.87
N PRO A 180 1.48 2.45 -21.57
CA PRO A 180 1.04 3.36 -20.52
C PRO A 180 1.92 4.63 -20.44
N ASN A 181 1.31 5.74 -20.04
CA ASN A 181 2.06 6.93 -19.66
C ASN A 181 2.68 6.72 -18.27
N TRP A 182 3.91 6.26 -18.26
CA TRP A 182 4.64 5.95 -17.05
C TRP A 182 5.03 7.21 -16.28
N VAL A 183 4.75 7.23 -14.97
CA VAL A 183 5.39 8.15 -14.02
C VAL A 183 6.80 7.63 -13.75
N ALA A 184 6.93 6.31 -13.53
CA ALA A 184 8.20 5.60 -13.48
C ALA A 184 7.99 4.16 -13.94
N SER A 185 8.99 3.56 -14.60
CA SER A 185 8.94 2.17 -15.05
C SER A 185 10.32 1.52 -15.12
N ALA A 186 10.34 0.20 -15.00
CA ALA A 186 11.50 -0.66 -15.22
C ALA A 186 11.13 -1.85 -16.10
N GLY A 187 12.14 -2.55 -16.65
CA GLY A 187 11.94 -3.83 -17.34
C GLY A 187 11.51 -4.92 -16.37
N ILE A 188 10.67 -5.85 -16.82
CA ILE A 188 10.35 -7.06 -16.05
C ILE A 188 11.51 -8.04 -16.16
N GLY A 189 11.94 -8.61 -15.04
CA GLY A 189 13.01 -9.59 -14.95
C GLY A 189 12.56 -10.94 -14.37
N THR A 190 13.43 -11.96 -14.52
CA THR A 190 13.22 -13.29 -13.94
C THR A 190 13.71 -13.41 -12.48
N SER A 191 14.39 -12.39 -12.01
CA SER A 191 14.74 -12.18 -10.60
C SER A 191 14.06 -10.92 -10.10
N ASP A 192 14.23 -10.61 -8.82
CA ASP A 192 13.72 -9.36 -8.23
C ASP A 192 14.24 -8.15 -9.02
N THR A 193 13.34 -7.53 -9.74
CA THR A 193 13.60 -6.28 -10.45
C THR A 193 12.99 -5.13 -9.67
N VAL A 194 13.79 -4.11 -9.43
CA VAL A 194 13.48 -3.03 -8.51
C VAL A 194 13.35 -1.72 -9.26
N LEU A 195 12.29 -0.97 -8.97
CA LEU A 195 12.05 0.39 -9.45
C LEU A 195 12.01 1.35 -8.25
N ASP A 196 12.78 2.42 -8.30
CA ASP A 196 12.69 3.52 -7.33
C ASP A 196 11.37 4.30 -7.53
N ILE A 197 10.61 4.43 -6.46
CA ILE A 197 9.33 5.14 -6.42
C ILE A 197 9.27 6.18 -5.30
N SER A 198 10.39 6.48 -4.67
CA SER A 198 10.49 7.35 -3.49
C SER A 198 9.90 8.76 -3.68
N ALA A 199 9.81 9.23 -4.93
CA ALA A 199 9.21 10.52 -5.27
C ALA A 199 7.73 10.44 -5.68
N ILE A 200 7.08 9.28 -5.59
CA ILE A 200 5.72 9.05 -6.08
C ILE A 200 4.79 8.82 -4.89
N GLU A 201 3.79 9.65 -4.74
CA GLU A 201 2.84 9.57 -3.61
C GLU A 201 1.61 8.70 -3.92
N LEU A 202 1.14 8.69 -5.17
CA LEU A 202 -0.08 8.01 -5.58
C LEU A 202 0.02 7.50 -7.01
N GLY A 203 -0.47 6.30 -7.27
CA GLY A 203 -0.52 5.78 -8.64
C GLY A 203 -1.13 4.39 -8.78
N TYR A 204 -1.35 4.00 -10.02
CA TYR A 204 -1.73 2.64 -10.39
C TYR A 204 -0.47 1.83 -10.69
N ILE A 205 -0.39 0.63 -10.16
CA ILE A 205 0.68 -0.30 -10.52
C ILE A 205 0.24 -1.07 -11.77
N GLN A 206 1.06 -1.05 -12.79
CA GLN A 206 0.78 -1.69 -14.07
C GLN A 206 1.94 -2.59 -14.52
N CYS A 207 1.59 -3.71 -15.17
CA CYS A 207 2.52 -4.52 -15.94
C CYS A 207 2.05 -4.53 -17.41
N PHE A 208 3.00 -4.41 -18.32
CA PHE A 208 2.77 -4.22 -19.75
C PHE A 208 3.80 -5.02 -20.54
N ALA A 209 3.37 -5.64 -21.62
CA ALA A 209 4.30 -6.26 -22.55
C ALA A 209 4.23 -5.62 -23.95
N VAL A 210 5.39 -5.43 -24.54
CA VAL A 210 5.52 -4.92 -25.92
C VAL A 210 5.20 -6.04 -26.91
N ALA A 211 4.66 -5.71 -28.06
CA ALA A 211 4.31 -6.71 -29.06
C ALA A 211 5.51 -7.54 -29.55
N SER A 212 5.52 -8.82 -29.17
CA SER A 212 6.37 -9.86 -29.76
C SER A 212 5.54 -11.14 -29.83
N TRP A 213 5.24 -11.61 -31.02
CA TRP A 213 4.27 -12.69 -31.27
C TRP A 213 4.59 -13.97 -30.51
N GLY A 214 3.56 -14.51 -29.83
CA GLY A 214 3.64 -15.82 -29.19
C GLY A 214 4.37 -15.86 -27.85
N VAL A 215 4.65 -14.73 -27.22
CA VAL A 215 5.26 -14.69 -25.90
C VAL A 215 4.18 -14.59 -24.82
N THR A 216 4.29 -15.43 -23.80
CA THR A 216 3.50 -15.33 -22.57
C THR A 216 4.45 -15.01 -21.43
N ILE A 217 4.07 -14.05 -20.59
CA ILE A 217 4.80 -13.63 -19.40
C ILE A 217 3.90 -13.87 -18.20
N ASN A 218 4.41 -14.57 -17.20
CA ASN A 218 3.70 -14.83 -15.96
C ASN A 218 4.39 -14.06 -14.83
N VAL A 219 3.79 -12.95 -14.41
CA VAL A 219 4.24 -12.22 -13.22
C VAL A 219 3.75 -12.98 -12.00
N THR A 220 4.67 -13.41 -11.16
CA THR A 220 4.41 -14.23 -9.98
C THR A 220 4.32 -13.39 -8.70
N LYS A 221 5.06 -12.28 -8.64
CA LYS A 221 5.08 -11.43 -7.46
C LYS A 221 5.26 -9.95 -7.80
N VAL A 222 4.50 -9.08 -7.11
CA VAL A 222 4.62 -7.61 -7.14
C VAL A 222 4.46 -7.09 -5.72
N TRP A 223 5.42 -6.30 -5.24
CA TRP A 223 5.38 -5.74 -3.87
C TRP A 223 6.13 -4.41 -3.76
N LEU A 224 5.92 -3.73 -2.63
CA LEU A 224 6.52 -2.45 -2.26
C LEU A 224 7.42 -2.61 -1.02
N THR A 225 8.50 -1.84 -0.95
CA THR A 225 9.35 -1.73 0.26
C THR A 225 9.76 -0.30 0.55
#